data_2a026ba2758b142bb7bc696dde416462
#
_entry.id   2a026ba2758b142bb7bc696dde416462
#
_cell.length_a   1.000
_cell.length_b   1.000
_cell.length_c   1.000
_cell.angle_alpha   90.00
_cell.angle_beta   90.00
_cell.angle_gamma   90.00
#
_symmetry.space_group_name_H-M   'P 1'
#
loop_
_entity.id
_entity.type
_entity.pdbx_description
1 polymer ?
#
loop_
_entity_poly.entity_id
_entity_poly.type
_entity_poly.pdbx_seq_one_letter_code
_entity_poly.pdbx_strand_id
1 'polypeptide(L)'
;MNGVELFLLGRTLMKIGEQAMPQPDRSEQSETGARGSVRSVLVTLGDVVAHPGATVGEIAARTGLPQSQVSTAVARLVETGSVATEPDPADRRRRLVRPAAHPSARVAEVRATTIDDALAAALTTPDGTAPDPQLFHEVATALDTLARHLTPAAARSR
;
A
#
# COMPACT_ATOMS: atom_id res chain seq x y z
N MET A 1 -0.72 -24.66 -8.32
CA MET A 1 -1.22 -23.28 -8.63
C MET A 1 -0.59 -22.82 -9.94
N ASN A 2 -1.39 -22.36 -10.90
CA ASN A 2 -0.93 -21.82 -12.19
C ASN A 2 -0.88 -20.27 -12.15
N GLY A 3 -0.38 -19.64 -13.24
CA GLY A 3 -0.23 -18.16 -13.28
C GLY A 3 -1.54 -17.39 -13.18
N VAL A 4 -2.65 -17.95 -13.71
CA VAL A 4 -3.97 -17.30 -13.62
C VAL A 4 -4.49 -17.34 -12.18
N GLU A 5 -4.36 -18.49 -11.51
CA GLU A 5 -4.74 -18.64 -10.11
C GLU A 5 -3.94 -17.71 -9.21
N LEU A 6 -2.63 -17.57 -9.45
CA LEU A 6 -1.78 -16.62 -8.73
C LEU A 6 -2.21 -15.17 -8.95
N PHE A 7 -2.56 -14.81 -10.18
CA PHE A 7 -3.06 -13.45 -10.50
C PHE A 7 -4.38 -13.15 -9.78
N LEU A 8 -5.33 -14.11 -9.78
CA LEU A 8 -6.61 -13.96 -9.10
C LEU A 8 -6.44 -13.89 -7.58
N LEU A 9 -5.55 -14.70 -7.01
CA LEU A 9 -5.17 -14.62 -5.59
C LEU A 9 -4.62 -13.23 -5.25
N GLY A 10 -3.69 -12.73 -6.06
CA GLY A 10 -3.12 -11.39 -5.88
C GLY A 10 -4.18 -10.29 -5.86
N ARG A 11 -5.18 -10.35 -6.75
CA ARG A 11 -6.32 -9.42 -6.73
C ARG A 11 -7.15 -9.51 -5.45
N THR A 12 -7.40 -10.73 -4.96
CA THR A 12 -8.14 -10.96 -3.71
C THR A 12 -7.37 -10.40 -2.53
N LEU A 13 -6.07 -10.67 -2.43
CA LEU A 13 -5.21 -10.13 -1.36
C LEU A 13 -5.16 -8.60 -1.39
N MET A 14 -5.09 -7.98 -2.56
CA MET A 14 -5.17 -6.52 -2.69
C MET A 14 -6.49 -5.97 -2.14
N LYS A 15 -7.62 -6.61 -2.46
CA LYS A 15 -8.93 -6.21 -1.95
C LYS A 15 -9.01 -6.32 -0.43
N ILE A 16 -8.50 -7.40 0.15
CA ILE A 16 -8.43 -7.58 1.61
C ILE A 16 -7.60 -6.45 2.23
N GLY A 17 -6.42 -6.15 1.68
CA GLY A 17 -5.57 -5.06 2.16
C GLY A 17 -6.23 -3.69 2.06
N GLU A 18 -6.95 -3.40 0.97
CA GLU A 18 -7.72 -2.15 0.81
C GLU A 18 -8.84 -2.03 1.84
N GLN A 19 -9.54 -3.13 2.15
CA GLN A 19 -10.61 -3.16 3.16
C GLN A 19 -10.11 -3.01 4.59
N ALA A 20 -8.91 -3.52 4.88
CA ALA A 20 -8.28 -3.42 6.20
C ALA A 20 -7.80 -1.99 6.52
N MET A 21 -7.64 -1.12 5.50
CA MET A 21 -7.18 0.25 5.75
C MET A 21 -8.30 1.15 6.26
N PRO A 22 -7.97 2.11 7.17
CA PRO A 22 -8.92 3.13 7.59
C PRO A 22 -9.45 3.88 6.37
N GLN A 23 -10.76 3.88 6.20
CA GLN A 23 -11.40 4.62 5.12
C GLN A 23 -11.27 6.13 5.39
N PRO A 24 -10.89 6.95 4.39
CA PRO A 24 -10.95 8.40 4.54
C PRO A 24 -12.40 8.83 4.75
N ASP A 25 -12.61 9.83 5.60
CA ASP A 25 -13.95 10.36 5.87
C ASP A 25 -14.67 10.74 4.57
N ARG A 26 -15.98 10.48 4.51
CA ARG A 26 -16.82 10.73 3.32
C ARG A 26 -16.75 12.19 2.83
N SER A 27 -16.44 13.14 3.71
CA SER A 27 -16.22 14.55 3.37
C SER A 27 -14.97 14.77 2.50
N GLU A 28 -13.93 13.93 2.66
CA GLU A 28 -12.71 13.99 1.84
C GLU A 28 -12.88 13.30 0.47
N GLN A 29 -13.86 12.39 0.34
CA GLN A 29 -14.11 11.67 -0.92
C GLN A 29 -14.75 12.55 -2.00
N SER A 30 -15.50 13.59 -1.66
CA SER A 30 -16.20 14.45 -2.62
C SER A 30 -15.28 15.36 -3.43
N GLU A 31 -14.11 15.72 -2.88
CA GLU A 31 -13.09 16.50 -3.58
C GLU A 31 -12.04 15.63 -4.30
N THR A 32 -12.12 14.32 -4.15
CA THR A 32 -11.02 13.38 -4.42
C THR A 32 -11.13 12.67 -5.78
N GLY A 33 -12.11 12.99 -6.60
CA GLY A 33 -12.20 12.43 -7.96
C GLY A 33 -10.95 12.64 -8.83
N ALA A 34 -10.04 13.54 -8.42
CA ALA A 34 -8.77 13.84 -9.09
C ALA A 34 -7.52 13.32 -8.36
N ARG A 35 -7.65 12.77 -7.14
CA ARG A 35 -6.49 12.49 -6.25
C ARG A 35 -6.05 11.03 -6.25
N GLY A 36 -5.87 10.39 -7.38
CA GLY A 36 -5.27 9.06 -7.51
C GLY A 36 -5.97 7.95 -6.70
N SER A 37 -6.08 6.78 -7.24
CA SER A 37 -6.69 5.65 -6.54
C SER A 37 -5.82 5.23 -5.33
N VAL A 38 -6.43 4.67 -4.30
CA VAL A 38 -5.72 4.08 -3.14
C VAL A 38 -4.63 3.13 -3.61
N ARG A 39 -4.90 2.36 -4.65
CA ARG A 39 -3.94 1.45 -5.27
C ARG A 39 -2.68 2.18 -5.77
N SER A 40 -2.81 3.29 -6.51
CA SER A 40 -1.64 4.02 -7.02
C SER A 40 -0.81 4.64 -5.89
N VAL A 41 -1.46 5.08 -4.81
CA VAL A 41 -0.77 5.58 -3.60
C VAL A 41 0.04 4.48 -2.95
N LEU A 42 -0.53 3.28 -2.76
CA LEU A 42 0.16 2.15 -2.12
C LEU A 42 1.30 1.60 -2.99
N VAL A 43 1.08 1.45 -4.29
CA VAL A 43 2.12 1.00 -5.24
C VAL A 43 3.28 2.00 -5.25
N THR A 44 2.97 3.31 -5.29
CA THR A 44 3.99 4.37 -5.22
C THR A 44 4.75 4.33 -3.89
N LEU A 45 4.05 4.21 -2.77
CA LEU A 45 4.69 4.11 -1.44
C LEU A 45 5.60 2.87 -1.35
N GLY A 46 5.13 1.72 -1.84
CA GLY A 46 5.93 0.50 -1.87
C GLY A 46 7.23 0.66 -2.65
N ASP A 47 7.17 1.32 -3.82
CA ASP A 47 8.36 1.59 -4.63
C ASP A 47 9.31 2.58 -3.94
N VAL A 48 8.80 3.66 -3.33
CA VAL A 48 9.62 4.64 -2.59
C VAL A 48 10.33 4.00 -1.40
N VAL A 49 9.68 3.08 -0.70
CA VAL A 49 10.27 2.34 0.42
C VAL A 49 11.37 1.40 -0.06
N ALA A 50 11.15 0.72 -1.18
CA ALA A 50 12.14 -0.19 -1.78
C ALA A 50 13.32 0.56 -2.42
N HIS A 51 13.09 1.78 -2.95
CA HIS A 51 14.08 2.58 -3.69
C HIS A 51 14.08 4.04 -3.20
N PRO A 52 14.58 4.30 -1.97
CA PRO A 52 14.62 5.65 -1.41
C PRO A 52 15.47 6.60 -2.27
N GLY A 53 14.96 7.80 -2.54
CA GLY A 53 15.66 8.79 -3.34
C GLY A 53 15.41 8.67 -4.85
N ALA A 54 14.36 7.95 -5.24
CA ALA A 54 13.92 7.90 -6.63
C ALA A 54 13.15 9.17 -7.02
N THR A 55 13.21 9.52 -8.30
CA THR A 55 12.36 10.55 -8.90
C THR A 55 11.00 9.99 -9.31
N VAL A 56 10.01 10.88 -9.50
CA VAL A 56 8.67 10.49 -9.99
C VAL A 56 8.74 9.70 -11.31
N GLY A 57 9.65 10.08 -12.22
CA GLY A 57 9.84 9.36 -13.48
C GLY A 57 10.38 7.95 -13.30
N GLU A 58 11.35 7.75 -12.41
CA GLU A 58 11.91 6.44 -12.09
C GLU A 58 10.88 5.53 -11.40
N ILE A 59 10.08 6.08 -10.49
CA ILE A 59 8.96 5.37 -9.86
C ILE A 59 7.95 4.94 -10.92
N ALA A 60 7.57 5.84 -11.84
CA ALA A 60 6.63 5.54 -12.91
C ALA A 60 7.13 4.41 -13.83
N ALA A 61 8.42 4.45 -14.18
CA ALA A 61 9.04 3.43 -15.02
C ALA A 61 9.04 2.04 -14.36
N ARG A 62 9.31 1.95 -13.04
CA ARG A 62 9.33 0.67 -12.31
C ARG A 62 7.92 0.13 -12.02
N THR A 63 7.00 1.01 -11.66
CA THR A 63 5.64 0.60 -11.27
C THR A 63 4.69 0.37 -12.44
N GLY A 64 5.04 0.87 -13.62
CA GLY A 64 4.16 0.86 -14.81
C GLY A 64 2.96 1.83 -14.70
N LEU A 65 2.93 2.69 -13.67
CA LEU A 65 1.89 3.70 -13.51
C LEU A 65 2.20 4.94 -14.39
N PRO A 66 1.18 5.60 -14.93
CA PRO A 66 1.36 6.90 -15.57
C PRO A 66 2.03 7.90 -14.62
N GLN A 67 2.97 8.70 -15.14
CA GLN A 67 3.73 9.67 -14.34
C GLN A 67 2.82 10.68 -13.61
N SER A 68 1.69 11.05 -14.21
CA SER A 68 0.68 11.91 -13.59
C SER A 68 0.05 11.27 -12.35
N GLN A 69 -0.23 9.96 -12.39
CA GLN A 69 -0.75 9.22 -11.23
C GLN A 69 0.29 9.12 -10.13
N VAL A 70 1.56 8.85 -10.47
CA VAL A 70 2.65 8.82 -9.49
C VAL A 70 2.84 10.21 -8.85
N SER A 71 2.83 11.29 -9.64
CA SER A 71 2.89 12.66 -9.12
C SER A 71 1.78 12.94 -8.11
N THR A 72 0.53 12.59 -8.45
CA THR A 72 -0.62 12.77 -7.55
C THR A 72 -0.48 11.92 -6.28
N ALA A 73 -0.03 10.66 -6.43
CA ALA A 73 0.21 9.78 -5.30
C ALA A 73 1.31 10.32 -4.36
N VAL A 74 2.42 10.81 -4.93
CA VAL A 74 3.51 11.45 -4.15
C VAL A 74 3.01 12.67 -3.40
N ALA A 75 2.23 13.56 -4.05
CA ALA A 75 1.66 14.73 -3.40
C ALA A 75 0.83 14.34 -2.18
N ARG A 76 -0.06 13.35 -2.31
CA ARG A 76 -0.87 12.82 -1.22
C ARG A 76 -0.03 12.19 -0.11
N LEU A 77 1.02 11.45 -0.46
CA LEU A 77 1.93 10.84 0.51
C LEU A 77 2.74 11.90 1.28
N VAL A 78 3.05 13.04 0.66
CA VAL A 78 3.68 14.20 1.33
C VAL A 78 2.68 14.86 2.28
N GLU A 79 1.44 15.11 1.84
CA GLU A 79 0.38 15.69 2.68
C GLU A 79 0.12 14.85 3.94
N THR A 80 0.14 13.51 3.80
CA THR A 80 -0.03 12.60 4.94
C THR A 80 1.22 12.41 5.78
N GLY A 81 2.36 12.99 5.40
CA GLY A 81 3.64 12.80 6.11
C GLY A 81 4.21 11.39 5.98
N SER A 82 3.83 10.64 4.94
CA SER A 82 4.36 9.31 4.66
C SER A 82 5.71 9.36 3.94
N VAL A 83 5.90 10.36 3.08
CA VAL A 83 7.13 10.61 2.33
C VAL A 83 7.53 12.07 2.41
N ALA A 84 8.79 12.34 2.12
CA ALA A 84 9.35 13.68 1.95
C ALA A 84 9.93 13.82 0.54
N THR A 85 9.99 15.06 0.02
CA THR A 85 10.66 15.35 -1.24
C THR A 85 11.76 16.36 -1.02
N GLU A 86 12.93 16.12 -1.59
CA GLU A 86 14.11 17.00 -1.52
C GLU A 86 14.68 17.29 -2.92
N PRO A 87 15.33 18.43 -3.15
CA PRO A 87 16.03 18.68 -4.40
C PRO A 87 17.16 17.68 -4.57
N ASP A 88 17.38 17.20 -5.81
CA ASP A 88 18.55 16.38 -6.13
C ASP A 88 19.82 17.24 -6.01
N PRO A 89 20.84 16.84 -5.22
CA PRO A 89 22.09 17.58 -5.12
C PRO A 89 22.84 17.75 -6.45
N ALA A 90 22.67 16.76 -7.37
CA ALA A 90 23.33 16.77 -8.68
C ALA A 90 22.54 17.61 -9.72
N ASP A 91 21.23 17.67 -9.60
CA ASP A 91 20.36 18.46 -10.49
C ASP A 91 19.16 19.02 -9.72
N ARG A 92 19.22 20.28 -9.31
CA ARG A 92 18.18 20.97 -8.53
C ARG A 92 16.83 21.06 -9.23
N ARG A 93 16.73 20.75 -10.52
CA ARG A 93 15.47 20.65 -11.26
C ARG A 93 14.72 19.35 -10.98
N ARG A 94 15.45 18.35 -10.49
CA ARG A 94 14.90 17.05 -10.09
C ARG A 94 14.54 17.06 -8.61
N ARG A 95 13.49 16.34 -8.25
CA ARG A 95 13.13 16.10 -6.86
C ARG A 95 13.19 14.61 -6.56
N LEU A 96 13.84 14.28 -5.47
CA LEU A 96 13.97 12.93 -4.95
C LEU A 96 12.87 12.68 -3.92
N VAL A 97 12.27 11.50 -3.96
CA VAL A 97 11.22 11.07 -3.04
C VAL A 97 11.82 10.05 -2.08
N ARG A 98 11.63 10.27 -0.77
CA ARG A 98 12.12 9.37 0.29
C ARG A 98 11.02 9.09 1.31
N PRO A 99 11.06 7.95 2.02
CA PRO A 99 10.24 7.75 3.20
C PRO A 99 10.49 8.89 4.21
N ALA A 100 9.44 9.38 4.86
CA ALA A 100 9.59 10.39 5.90
C ALA A 100 10.37 9.81 7.09
N ALA A 101 11.33 10.59 7.63
CA ALA A 101 12.12 10.18 8.79
C ALA A 101 11.23 10.01 10.05
N HIS A 102 10.18 10.83 10.15
CA HIS A 102 9.22 10.79 11.25
C HIS A 102 7.81 10.70 10.66
N PRO A 103 7.25 9.47 10.52
CA PRO A 103 5.90 9.28 10.03
C PRO A 103 4.87 10.01 10.90
N SER A 104 3.83 10.56 10.27
CA SER A 104 2.73 11.20 11.02
C SER A 104 1.96 10.19 11.89
N ALA A 105 1.21 10.69 12.88
CA ALA A 105 0.34 9.87 13.73
C ALA A 105 -0.64 9.02 12.88
N ARG A 106 -1.19 9.58 11.80
CA ARG A 106 -2.06 8.86 10.86
C ARG A 106 -1.35 7.70 10.16
N VAL A 107 -0.08 7.86 9.80
CA VAL A 107 0.72 6.77 9.22
C VAL A 107 0.98 5.68 10.27
N ALA A 108 1.23 6.06 11.52
CA ALA A 108 1.38 5.11 12.61
C ALA A 108 0.08 4.33 12.87
N GLU A 109 -1.07 4.99 12.82
CA GLU A 109 -2.40 4.38 12.95
C GLU A 109 -2.67 3.38 11.81
N VAL A 110 -2.44 3.77 10.55
CA VAL A 110 -2.56 2.86 9.39
C VAL A 110 -1.66 1.64 9.53
N ARG A 111 -0.42 1.83 10.01
CA ARG A 111 0.52 0.71 10.24
C ARG A 111 0.12 -0.20 11.39
N ALA A 112 -0.62 0.30 12.37
CA ALA A 112 -1.14 -0.48 13.50
C ALA A 112 -2.42 -1.25 13.16
N THR A 113 -3.04 -1.00 12.00
CA THR A 113 -4.26 -1.70 11.57
C THR A 113 -3.92 -3.16 11.24
N THR A 114 -4.70 -4.09 11.79
CA THR A 114 -4.61 -5.52 11.46
C THR A 114 -5.49 -5.85 10.26
N ILE A 115 -5.22 -6.97 9.61
CA ILE A 115 -6.04 -7.48 8.50
C ILE A 115 -7.14 -8.43 8.98
N ASP A 116 -7.24 -8.69 10.28
CA ASP A 116 -8.02 -9.80 10.84
C ASP A 116 -9.50 -9.74 10.44
N ASP A 117 -10.13 -8.58 10.58
CA ASP A 117 -11.54 -8.41 10.22
C ASP A 117 -11.78 -8.57 8.72
N ALA A 118 -10.91 -7.99 7.90
CA ALA A 118 -11.02 -8.08 6.44
C ALA A 118 -10.74 -9.51 5.95
N LEU A 119 -9.79 -10.21 6.59
CA LEU A 119 -9.47 -11.59 6.30
C LEU A 119 -10.62 -12.51 6.72
N ALA A 120 -11.19 -12.33 7.91
CA ALA A 120 -12.34 -13.09 8.38
C ALA A 120 -13.54 -12.90 7.44
N ALA A 121 -13.83 -11.66 7.03
CA ALA A 121 -14.87 -11.36 6.05
C ALA A 121 -14.63 -12.05 4.69
N ALA A 122 -13.37 -12.08 4.22
CA ALA A 122 -13.02 -12.73 2.95
C ALA A 122 -13.10 -14.27 3.00
N LEU A 123 -12.94 -14.87 4.18
CA LEU A 123 -13.04 -16.31 4.42
C LEU A 123 -14.45 -16.76 4.80
N THR A 124 -15.36 -15.82 5.07
CA THR A 124 -16.77 -16.12 5.35
C THR A 124 -17.42 -16.76 4.13
N THR A 125 -18.11 -17.85 4.34
CA THR A 125 -18.79 -18.58 3.26
C THR A 125 -20.01 -17.84 2.73
N PRO A 126 -20.52 -18.11 1.52
CA PRO A 126 -21.67 -17.41 0.93
C PRO A 126 -22.96 -17.50 1.75
N ASP A 127 -23.09 -18.50 2.63
CA ASP A 127 -24.20 -18.67 3.58
C ASP A 127 -24.05 -17.83 4.87
N GLY A 128 -22.96 -17.06 4.99
CA GLY A 128 -22.68 -16.21 6.13
C GLY A 128 -21.99 -16.93 7.30
N THR A 129 -21.57 -18.18 7.12
CA THR A 129 -20.85 -18.92 8.17
C THR A 129 -19.44 -18.36 8.33
N ALA A 130 -19.08 -17.98 9.56
CA ALA A 130 -17.73 -17.53 9.90
C ALA A 130 -16.68 -18.62 9.62
N PRO A 131 -15.44 -18.24 9.26
CA PRO A 131 -14.38 -19.22 9.02
C PRO A 131 -14.06 -20.02 10.29
N ASP A 132 -13.69 -21.28 10.08
CA ASP A 132 -13.12 -22.10 11.14
C ASP A 132 -11.87 -21.41 11.71
N PRO A 133 -11.72 -21.28 13.04
CA PRO A 133 -10.55 -20.68 13.67
C PRO A 133 -9.21 -21.29 13.22
N GLN A 134 -9.17 -22.58 12.95
CA GLN A 134 -7.98 -23.25 12.45
C GLN A 134 -7.66 -22.82 11.02
N LEU A 135 -8.65 -22.78 10.13
CA LEU A 135 -8.49 -22.27 8.77
C LEU A 135 -8.01 -20.80 8.76
N PHE A 136 -8.60 -19.97 9.62
CA PHE A 136 -8.18 -18.57 9.75
C PHE A 136 -6.70 -18.48 10.14
N HIS A 137 -6.29 -19.25 11.16
CA HIS A 137 -4.90 -19.27 11.63
C HIS A 137 -3.93 -19.76 10.56
N GLU A 138 -4.27 -20.80 9.82
CA GLU A 138 -3.45 -21.33 8.72
C GLU A 138 -3.25 -20.28 7.62
N VAL A 139 -4.32 -19.60 7.19
CA VAL A 139 -4.24 -18.57 6.15
C VAL A 139 -3.44 -17.37 6.64
N ALA A 140 -3.67 -16.88 7.86
CA ALA A 140 -2.93 -15.77 8.44
C ALA A 140 -1.41 -16.09 8.52
N THR A 141 -1.05 -17.30 8.97
CA THR A 141 0.34 -17.77 9.03
C THR A 141 0.99 -17.87 7.65
N ALA A 142 0.23 -18.34 6.64
CA ALA A 142 0.72 -18.38 5.26
C ALA A 142 0.97 -16.97 4.70
N LEU A 143 0.08 -16.01 4.97
CA LEU A 143 0.25 -14.62 4.57
C LEU A 143 1.46 -13.97 5.24
N ASP A 144 1.68 -14.21 6.53
CA ASP A 144 2.86 -13.75 7.24
C ASP A 144 4.16 -14.32 6.64
N THR A 145 4.13 -15.59 6.25
CA THR A 145 5.27 -16.23 5.60
C THR A 145 5.55 -15.61 4.23
N LEU A 146 4.53 -15.40 3.40
CA LEU A 146 4.66 -14.72 2.12
C LEU A 146 5.19 -13.29 2.29
N ALA A 147 4.64 -12.54 3.25
CA ALA A 147 5.08 -11.18 3.55
C ALA A 147 6.57 -11.14 3.95
N ARG A 148 7.03 -12.09 4.76
CA ARG A 148 8.45 -12.17 5.16
C ARG A 148 9.40 -12.37 3.98
N HIS A 149 8.99 -13.10 2.96
CA HIS A 149 9.87 -13.46 1.85
C HIS A 149 9.70 -12.58 0.62
N LEU A 150 8.50 -12.04 0.38
CA LEU A 150 8.19 -11.29 -0.83
C LEU A 150 8.13 -9.77 -0.64
N THR A 151 7.96 -9.28 0.61
CA THR A 151 7.92 -7.84 0.88
C THR A 151 9.29 -7.34 1.31
N PRO A 152 9.81 -6.24 0.73
CA PRO A 152 11.07 -5.64 1.15
C PRO A 152 11.10 -5.36 2.66
N ALA A 153 12.26 -5.58 3.30
CA ALA A 153 12.42 -5.42 4.75
C ALA A 153 12.01 -4.02 5.25
N ALA A 154 12.26 -2.98 4.44
CA ALA A 154 11.89 -1.60 4.74
C ALA A 154 10.37 -1.35 4.80
N ALA A 155 9.55 -2.18 4.14
CA ALA A 155 8.10 -2.09 4.19
C ALA A 155 7.49 -2.80 5.42
N ARG A 156 8.29 -3.57 6.14
CA ARG A 156 7.90 -4.40 7.30
C ARG A 156 8.25 -3.75 8.65
N SER A 157 8.42 -2.42 8.73
CA SER A 157 8.70 -1.78 10.02
C SER A 157 7.57 -2.06 11.01
N ARG A 158 8.00 -2.59 12.13
CA ARG A 158 7.16 -2.86 13.31
C ARG A 158 6.57 -1.57 13.87
#